data_4371daf044719b9ba7ca3a1666c788ac
#
_entry.id   4371daf044719b9ba7ca3a1666c788ac
#
_cell.length_a   1.000
_cell.length_b   1.000
_cell.length_c   1.000
_cell.angle_alpha   90.00
_cell.angle_beta   90.00
_cell.angle_gamma   90.00
#
_symmetry.space_group_name_H-M   'P 1'
#
loop_
_entity.id
_entity.type
_entity.pdbx_description
1 polymer ?
#
loop_
_entity_poly.entity_id
_entity_poly.type
_entity_poly.pdbx_seq_one_letter_code
_entity_poly.pdbx_strand_id
1 'polypeptide(L)'
;MSDRAEKRRRKKRREMLRWVRSLLIAVAVALCIKMFLLDFIRIAGVSMNDTLVTGDVVLATKFDYWFSSPQRGDIVLISVPGREGTFVKRVIGLPGDEVIIQGDSTFINRAYYDEPFVSNEAREDFIVVLGENEYLVLGDNRYSSHDGRDSDIGLLPENAFKGRVRCIVSPFSRFGGV
;
A
#
# COMPACT_ATOMS: atom_id res chain seq x y z
N MET A 1 -26.45 -56.62 17.95
CA MET A 1 -25.99 -55.30 18.53
C MET A 1 -24.89 -54.58 17.74
N SER A 2 -24.19 -55.24 16.85
CA SER A 2 -23.01 -54.67 16.10
C SER A 2 -23.37 -53.64 15.02
N ASP A 3 -24.46 -53.84 14.27
CA ASP A 3 -24.80 -52.99 13.10
C ASP A 3 -25.13 -51.52 13.47
N ARG A 4 -25.78 -51.26 14.60
CA ARG A 4 -26.07 -49.89 15.08
C ARG A 4 -24.79 -49.11 15.47
N ALA A 5 -23.81 -49.78 16.04
CA ALA A 5 -22.54 -49.16 16.42
C ALA A 5 -21.72 -48.80 15.19
N GLU A 6 -21.72 -49.66 14.18
CA GLU A 6 -21.02 -49.43 12.92
C GLU A 6 -21.65 -48.28 12.12
N LYS A 7 -22.97 -48.21 12.02
CA LYS A 7 -23.69 -47.08 11.39
C LYS A 7 -23.38 -45.72 12.08
N ARG A 8 -23.31 -45.72 13.43
CA ARG A 8 -22.93 -44.52 14.19
C ARG A 8 -21.47 -44.11 13.92
N ARG A 9 -20.54 -45.05 13.83
CA ARG A 9 -19.12 -44.77 13.49
C ARG A 9 -19.01 -44.22 12.09
N ARG A 10 -19.70 -44.79 11.10
CA ARG A 10 -19.71 -44.28 9.70
C ARG A 10 -20.32 -42.90 9.60
N LYS A 11 -21.39 -42.59 10.36
CA LYS A 11 -22.01 -41.26 10.41
C LYS A 11 -21.04 -40.25 11.00
N LYS A 12 -20.43 -40.51 12.16
CA LYS A 12 -19.41 -39.62 12.78
C LYS A 12 -18.23 -39.37 11.86
N ARG A 13 -17.70 -40.40 11.18
CA ARG A 13 -16.62 -40.25 10.22
C ARG A 13 -17.00 -39.35 9.04
N ARG A 14 -18.20 -39.49 8.50
CA ARG A 14 -18.70 -38.62 7.41
C ARG A 14 -18.87 -37.18 7.87
N GLU A 15 -19.37 -36.97 9.09
CA GLU A 15 -19.48 -35.64 9.70
C GLU A 15 -18.10 -35.02 9.92
N MET A 16 -17.16 -35.75 10.48
CA MET A 16 -15.78 -35.29 10.65
C MET A 16 -15.13 -34.94 9.32
N LEU A 17 -15.28 -35.77 8.29
CA LEU A 17 -14.74 -35.49 6.95
C LEU A 17 -15.36 -34.23 6.32
N ARG A 18 -16.65 -33.94 6.56
CA ARG A 18 -17.30 -32.70 6.14
C ARG A 18 -16.69 -31.50 6.84
N TRP A 19 -16.50 -31.55 8.15
CA TRP A 19 -15.85 -30.48 8.91
C TRP A 19 -14.42 -30.22 8.46
N VAL A 20 -13.62 -31.29 8.28
CA VAL A 20 -12.25 -31.17 7.78
C VAL A 20 -12.21 -30.53 6.39
N ARG A 21 -13.11 -30.98 5.49
CA ARG A 21 -13.20 -30.38 4.14
C ARG A 21 -13.59 -28.90 4.20
N SER A 22 -14.57 -28.53 5.02
CA SER A 22 -14.98 -27.13 5.19
C SER A 22 -13.85 -26.29 5.75
N LEU A 23 -13.10 -26.81 6.72
CA LEU A 23 -11.92 -26.12 7.27
C LEU A 23 -10.83 -25.92 6.20
N LEU A 24 -10.54 -26.94 5.41
CA LEU A 24 -9.55 -26.84 4.33
C LEU A 24 -9.97 -25.81 3.27
N ILE A 25 -11.26 -25.79 2.90
CA ILE A 25 -11.77 -24.77 1.97
C ILE A 25 -11.64 -23.37 2.58
N ALA A 26 -12.03 -23.19 3.84
CA ALA A 26 -11.90 -21.89 4.51
C ALA A 26 -10.45 -21.39 4.57
N VAL A 27 -9.51 -22.30 4.90
CA VAL A 27 -8.07 -21.97 4.90
C VAL A 27 -7.59 -21.63 3.49
N ALA A 28 -7.98 -22.40 2.48
CA ALA A 28 -7.61 -22.11 1.09
C ALA A 28 -8.13 -20.73 0.63
N VAL A 29 -9.40 -20.42 0.94
CA VAL A 29 -9.98 -19.10 0.63
C VAL A 29 -9.25 -17.98 1.36
N ALA A 30 -8.95 -18.14 2.65
CA ALA A 30 -8.21 -17.15 3.42
C ALA A 30 -6.80 -16.91 2.86
N LEU A 31 -6.12 -17.98 2.45
CA LEU A 31 -4.81 -17.88 1.79
C LEU A 31 -4.91 -17.17 0.42
N CYS A 32 -5.93 -17.47 -0.37
CA CYS A 32 -6.18 -16.76 -1.63
C CYS A 32 -6.41 -15.26 -1.40
N ILE A 33 -7.26 -14.90 -0.43
CA ILE A 33 -7.51 -13.49 -0.07
C ILE A 33 -6.20 -12.81 0.32
N LYS A 34 -5.41 -13.41 1.23
CA LYS A 34 -4.13 -12.87 1.65
C LYS A 34 -3.16 -12.72 0.46
N MET A 35 -3.09 -13.71 -0.41
CA MET A 35 -2.11 -13.74 -1.50
C MET A 35 -2.43 -12.75 -2.62
N PHE A 36 -3.71 -12.59 -2.95
CA PHE A 36 -4.12 -11.81 -4.11
C PHE A 36 -4.75 -10.45 -3.78
N LEU A 37 -5.38 -10.30 -2.61
CA LEU A 37 -6.16 -9.10 -2.32
C LEU A 37 -5.56 -8.20 -1.25
N LEU A 38 -4.95 -8.76 -0.20
CA LEU A 38 -4.51 -8.01 0.97
C LEU A 38 -3.04 -8.23 1.27
N ASP A 39 -2.40 -7.20 1.81
CA ASP A 39 -1.05 -7.29 2.35
C ASP A 39 -0.95 -6.57 3.70
N PHE A 40 -0.13 -7.10 4.60
CA PHE A 40 0.19 -6.47 5.89
C PHE A 40 1.67 -6.15 5.90
N ILE A 41 1.98 -4.86 5.91
CA ILE A 41 3.34 -4.37 5.79
C ILE A 41 3.73 -3.63 7.06
N ARG A 42 4.88 -4.01 7.61
CA ARG A 42 5.50 -3.27 8.71
C ARG A 42 6.30 -2.11 8.13
N ILE A 43 5.99 -0.91 8.56
CA ILE A 43 6.71 0.30 8.18
C ILE A 43 8.11 0.28 8.79
N ALA A 44 9.10 0.48 7.93
CA ALA A 44 10.49 0.66 8.30
C ALA A 44 11.02 1.93 7.64
N GLY A 45 11.58 2.83 8.44
CA GLY A 45 12.08 4.11 7.98
C GLY A 45 11.16 5.28 8.32
N VAL A 46 11.65 6.48 8.02
CA VAL A 46 11.07 7.75 8.49
C VAL A 46 10.44 8.57 7.36
N SER A 47 10.45 8.06 6.13
CA SER A 47 10.05 8.84 4.95
C SER A 47 8.58 9.23 4.89
N MET A 48 7.72 8.53 5.65
CA MET A 48 6.29 8.81 5.76
C MET A 48 5.88 9.38 7.12
N ASN A 49 6.87 9.79 7.96
CA ASN A 49 6.55 10.50 9.19
C ASN A 49 5.84 11.83 8.83
N ASP A 50 4.83 12.29 9.50
CA ASP A 50 4.19 11.78 10.73
C ASP A 50 2.99 10.85 10.44
N THR A 51 2.64 10.68 9.16
CA THR A 51 1.49 9.86 8.75
C THR A 51 1.68 8.39 9.13
N LEU A 52 2.82 7.81 8.77
CA LEU A 52 3.19 6.43 9.11
C LEU A 52 4.56 6.45 9.81
N VAL A 53 4.65 5.84 10.97
CA VAL A 53 5.91 5.79 11.73
C VAL A 53 6.50 4.39 11.72
N THR A 54 7.81 4.32 11.93
CA THR A 54 8.51 3.03 12.05
C THR A 54 7.89 2.14 13.11
N GLY A 55 7.54 0.91 12.73
CA GLY A 55 6.88 -0.07 13.60
C GLY A 55 5.38 -0.20 13.36
N ASP A 56 4.73 0.78 12.72
CA ASP A 56 3.34 0.62 12.29
C ASP A 56 3.19 -0.60 11.38
N VAL A 57 2.09 -1.33 11.53
CA VAL A 57 1.66 -2.34 10.57
C VAL A 57 0.44 -1.80 9.84
N VAL A 58 0.54 -1.69 8.53
CA VAL A 58 -0.53 -1.19 7.68
C VAL A 58 -1.17 -2.32 6.89
N LEU A 59 -2.47 -2.17 6.63
CA LEU A 59 -3.21 -2.99 5.68
C LEU A 59 -3.19 -2.29 4.33
N ALA A 60 -2.74 -3.00 3.31
CA ALA A 60 -2.82 -2.56 1.93
C ALA A 60 -3.68 -3.51 1.09
N THR A 61 -4.38 -2.95 0.12
CA THR A 61 -5.16 -3.67 -0.89
C THR A 61 -4.41 -3.68 -2.21
N LYS A 62 -4.36 -4.86 -2.87
CA LYS A 62 -3.63 -5.05 -4.14
C LYS A 62 -4.52 -4.88 -5.37
N PHE A 63 -5.81 -5.09 -5.22
CA PHE A 63 -6.77 -5.12 -6.31
C PHE A 63 -7.24 -3.75 -6.79
N ASP A 64 -6.93 -2.68 -6.06
CA ASP A 64 -7.36 -1.32 -6.42
C ASP A 64 -6.94 -0.95 -7.84
N TYR A 65 -5.67 -1.19 -8.14
CA TYR A 65 -5.06 -0.83 -9.43
C TYR A 65 -5.26 -1.88 -10.54
N TRP A 66 -6.17 -2.85 -10.32
CA TRP A 66 -6.67 -3.71 -11.39
C TRP A 66 -7.82 -3.05 -12.17
N PHE A 67 -8.50 -2.09 -11.55
CA PHE A 67 -9.72 -1.47 -12.08
C PHE A 67 -9.68 0.06 -12.08
N SER A 68 -8.66 0.66 -11.48
CA SER A 68 -8.50 2.11 -11.40
C SER A 68 -7.03 2.49 -11.37
N SER A 69 -6.70 3.64 -11.93
CA SER A 69 -5.35 4.21 -11.83
C SER A 69 -5.10 4.86 -10.47
N PRO A 70 -3.84 4.98 -10.03
CA PRO A 70 -3.48 5.69 -8.81
C PRO A 70 -4.01 7.13 -8.81
N GLN A 71 -4.53 7.55 -7.66
CA GLN A 71 -5.07 8.88 -7.47
C GLN A 71 -4.14 9.75 -6.63
N ARG A 72 -4.16 11.07 -6.84
CA ARG A 72 -3.40 12.01 -6.01
C ARG A 72 -3.83 11.89 -4.55
N GLY A 73 -2.84 11.84 -3.66
CA GLY A 73 -3.04 11.64 -2.23
C GLY A 73 -3.05 10.17 -1.79
N ASP A 74 -3.16 9.20 -2.71
CA ASP A 74 -3.07 7.78 -2.34
C ASP A 74 -1.72 7.46 -1.69
N ILE A 75 -1.75 6.78 -0.55
CA ILE A 75 -0.55 6.15 0.01
C ILE A 75 -0.41 4.77 -0.64
N VAL A 76 0.72 4.55 -1.28
CA VAL A 76 0.91 3.43 -2.19
C VAL A 76 2.13 2.58 -1.82
N LEU A 77 2.02 1.31 -2.16
CA LEU A 77 3.14 0.38 -2.20
C LEU A 77 3.73 0.41 -3.60
N ILE A 78 5.00 0.71 -3.71
CA ILE A 78 5.70 0.75 -4.98
C ILE A 78 6.87 -0.24 -5.02
N SER A 79 7.15 -0.75 -6.21
CA SER A 79 8.36 -1.49 -6.54
C SER A 79 9.18 -0.66 -7.52
N VAL A 80 10.40 -0.31 -7.11
CA VAL A 80 11.31 0.48 -7.95
C VAL A 80 12.17 -0.47 -8.78
N PRO A 81 12.25 -0.32 -10.10
CA PRO A 81 13.13 -1.13 -10.93
C PRO A 81 14.59 -1.08 -10.46
N GLY A 82 15.24 -2.24 -10.36
CA GLY A 82 16.64 -2.32 -9.91
C GLY A 82 16.85 -2.22 -8.39
N ARG A 83 15.78 -2.07 -7.61
CA ARG A 83 15.85 -2.07 -6.14
C ARG A 83 15.03 -3.21 -5.53
N GLU A 84 15.62 -3.87 -4.55
CA GLU A 84 14.87 -4.88 -3.78
C GLU A 84 13.96 -4.22 -2.75
N GLY A 85 12.79 -4.85 -2.53
CA GLY A 85 11.83 -4.45 -1.52
C GLY A 85 10.67 -3.61 -2.06
N THR A 86 9.80 -3.28 -1.13
CA THR A 86 8.61 -2.45 -1.37
C THR A 86 8.74 -1.16 -0.58
N PHE A 87 8.52 -0.03 -1.26
CA PHE A 87 8.55 1.28 -0.62
C PHE A 87 7.12 1.78 -0.43
N VAL A 88 6.93 2.56 0.62
CA VAL A 88 5.65 3.23 0.89
C VAL A 88 5.85 4.72 0.62
N LYS A 89 5.03 5.29 -0.24
CA LYS A 89 5.07 6.69 -0.64
C LYS A 89 3.66 7.22 -0.89
N ARG A 90 3.54 8.55 -1.07
CA ARG A 90 2.29 9.18 -1.48
C ARG A 90 2.36 9.65 -2.93
N VAL A 91 1.27 9.43 -3.68
CA VAL A 91 1.13 9.94 -5.04
C VAL A 91 0.88 11.45 -4.99
N ILE A 92 1.75 12.22 -5.60
CA ILE A 92 1.64 13.69 -5.66
C ILE A 92 1.40 14.16 -7.09
N GLY A 93 2.18 13.70 -8.07
CA GLY A 93 1.98 14.03 -9.48
C GLY A 93 1.27 12.90 -10.22
N LEU A 94 0.34 13.26 -11.08
CA LEU A 94 -0.38 12.38 -12.00
C LEU A 94 0.11 12.61 -13.44
N PRO A 95 -0.16 11.69 -14.38
CA PRO A 95 0.18 11.88 -15.79
C PRO A 95 -0.28 13.23 -16.33
N GLY A 96 0.64 13.95 -16.98
CA GLY A 96 0.41 15.26 -17.57
C GLY A 96 0.52 16.45 -16.62
N ASP A 97 0.77 16.26 -15.32
CA ASP A 97 0.96 17.36 -14.38
C ASP A 97 2.31 18.07 -14.55
N GLU A 98 2.31 19.37 -14.30
CA GLU A 98 3.48 20.14 -13.92
C GLU A 98 3.52 20.22 -12.38
N VAL A 99 4.55 19.68 -11.75
CA VAL A 99 4.73 19.72 -10.29
C VAL A 99 5.94 20.56 -9.95
N ILE A 100 5.72 21.55 -9.08
CA ILE A 100 6.75 22.46 -8.59
C ILE A 100 6.76 22.39 -7.07
N ILE A 101 7.93 22.12 -6.49
CA ILE A 101 8.15 22.14 -5.03
C ILE A 101 9.16 23.23 -4.76
N GLN A 102 8.80 24.18 -3.88
CA GLN A 102 9.65 25.28 -3.44
C GLN A 102 9.56 25.43 -1.92
N GLY A 103 10.64 25.08 -1.24
CA GLY A 103 10.65 25.05 0.22
C GLY A 103 9.58 24.13 0.79
N ASP A 104 8.60 24.70 1.47
CA ASP A 104 7.45 24.02 2.09
C ASP A 104 6.19 23.96 1.19
N SER A 105 6.24 24.56 0.02
CA SER A 105 5.07 24.76 -0.85
C SER A 105 5.14 23.88 -2.09
N THR A 106 4.03 23.23 -2.39
CA THR A 106 3.84 22.43 -3.61
C THR A 106 2.80 23.09 -4.52
N PHE A 107 3.13 23.20 -5.80
CA PHE A 107 2.21 23.67 -6.82
C PHE A 107 2.02 22.58 -7.87
N ILE A 108 0.78 22.38 -8.29
CA ILE A 108 0.41 21.44 -9.33
C ILE A 108 -0.35 22.21 -10.41
N ASN A 109 0.16 22.18 -11.64
CA ASN A 109 -0.38 22.94 -12.75
C ASN A 109 -0.50 24.45 -12.41
N ARG A 110 0.50 24.96 -11.69
CA ARG A 110 0.62 26.36 -11.20
C ARG A 110 -0.39 26.76 -10.12
N ALA A 111 -1.20 25.82 -9.62
CA ALA A 111 -2.10 26.05 -8.48
C ALA A 111 -1.44 25.52 -7.19
N TYR A 112 -1.55 26.28 -6.10
CA TYR A 112 -1.09 25.80 -4.79
C TYR A 112 -1.85 24.54 -4.42
N TYR A 113 -1.10 23.52 -4.03
CA TYR A 113 -1.62 22.24 -3.55
C TYR A 113 -1.39 22.14 -2.04
N ASP A 114 -2.48 22.13 -1.28
CA ASP A 114 -2.44 22.00 0.18
C ASP A 114 -2.08 20.57 0.60
N GLU A 115 -1.03 20.43 1.40
CA GLU A 115 -0.48 19.15 1.85
C GLU A 115 -0.43 19.09 3.40
N PRO A 116 -1.58 18.93 4.08
CA PRO A 116 -1.64 18.96 5.54
C PRO A 116 -0.90 17.79 6.22
N PHE A 117 -0.47 16.81 5.45
CA PHE A 117 0.33 15.66 5.89
C PHE A 117 1.84 15.91 5.85
N VAL A 118 2.28 17.03 5.26
CA VAL A 118 3.70 17.41 5.21
C VAL A 118 4.03 18.27 6.41
N SER A 119 5.02 17.85 7.18
CA SER A 119 5.42 18.51 8.43
C SER A 119 6.76 19.26 8.34
N ASN A 120 7.45 19.18 7.22
CA ASN A 120 8.76 19.79 7.04
C ASN A 120 9.03 20.21 5.59
N GLU A 121 9.92 21.17 5.43
CA GLU A 121 10.36 21.66 4.12
C GLU A 121 11.03 20.57 3.27
N ALA A 122 10.95 20.73 1.97
CA ALA A 122 11.75 19.94 1.05
C ALA A 122 13.24 20.23 1.22
N ARG A 123 14.08 19.22 1.04
CA ARG A 123 15.56 19.41 1.09
C ARG A 123 16.10 20.25 -0.04
N GLU A 124 15.37 20.35 -1.15
CA GLU A 124 15.73 21.11 -2.35
C GLU A 124 14.48 21.43 -3.17
N ASP A 125 14.55 22.49 -3.95
CA ASP A 125 13.53 22.83 -4.93
C ASP A 125 13.50 21.78 -6.05
N PHE A 126 12.31 21.46 -6.56
CA PHE A 126 12.13 20.44 -7.57
C PHE A 126 11.04 20.85 -8.57
N ILE A 127 11.32 20.71 -9.84
CA ILE A 127 10.36 21.00 -10.91
C ILE A 127 10.36 19.86 -11.90
N VAL A 128 9.17 19.37 -12.28
CA VAL A 128 9.01 18.31 -13.26
C VAL A 128 7.68 18.42 -14.00
N VAL A 129 7.68 18.04 -15.28
CA VAL A 129 6.47 17.82 -16.07
C VAL A 129 6.36 16.34 -16.35
N LEU A 130 5.24 15.73 -15.96
CA LEU A 130 5.01 14.29 -16.07
C LEU A 130 4.45 13.93 -17.45
N GLY A 131 4.97 12.85 -18.03
CA GLY A 131 4.44 12.25 -19.27
C GLY A 131 3.13 11.50 -19.05
N GLU A 132 2.60 10.91 -20.13
CA GLU A 132 1.26 10.24 -20.15
C GLU A 132 1.15 9.00 -19.23
N ASN A 133 2.26 8.38 -18.85
CA ASN A 133 2.28 7.22 -17.95
C ASN A 133 3.32 7.41 -16.84
N GLU A 134 3.43 8.62 -16.35
CA GLU A 134 4.40 8.96 -15.31
C GLU A 134 3.70 9.49 -14.08
N TYR A 135 4.09 8.98 -12.93
CA TYR A 135 3.60 9.38 -11.62
C TYR A 135 4.78 9.84 -10.77
N LEU A 136 4.59 10.94 -10.06
CA LEU A 136 5.52 11.38 -9.03
C LEU A 136 5.02 10.93 -7.67
N VAL A 137 5.86 10.20 -6.95
CA VAL A 137 5.58 9.76 -5.58
C VAL A 137 6.60 10.37 -4.62
N LEU A 138 6.11 10.88 -3.50
CA LEU A 138 6.93 11.52 -2.48
C LEU A 138 6.67 10.92 -1.09
N GLY A 139 7.65 11.04 -0.21
CA GLY A 139 7.43 10.83 1.21
C GLY A 139 6.79 12.04 1.86
N ASP A 140 5.98 11.82 2.90
CA ASP A 140 5.38 12.91 3.67
C ASP A 140 6.45 13.67 4.48
N ASN A 141 7.51 12.97 4.91
CA ASN A 141 8.72 13.61 5.43
C ASN A 141 9.62 14.09 4.28
N ARG A 142 9.35 15.27 3.74
CA ARG A 142 10.00 15.83 2.55
C ARG A 142 11.52 15.98 2.70
N TYR A 143 12.00 16.25 3.91
CA TYR A 143 13.42 16.39 4.18
C TYR A 143 14.16 15.05 4.19
N SER A 144 13.57 14.02 4.78
CA SER A 144 14.23 12.73 5.01
C SER A 144 13.64 11.60 4.14
N SER A 145 13.07 11.94 2.99
CA SER A 145 12.55 10.93 2.05
C SER A 145 13.48 10.75 0.87
N HIS A 146 13.76 9.48 0.57
CA HIS A 146 14.31 9.06 -0.71
C HIS A 146 13.13 8.63 -1.59
N ASP A 147 12.85 9.40 -2.66
CA ASP A 147 11.61 9.32 -3.42
C ASP A 147 11.77 9.78 -4.89
N GLY A 148 10.67 10.08 -5.55
CA GLY A 148 10.65 10.41 -6.98
C GLY A 148 11.49 11.63 -7.39
N ARG A 149 11.98 12.41 -6.45
CA ARG A 149 12.95 13.50 -6.71
C ARG A 149 14.37 12.99 -6.92
N ASP A 150 14.67 11.81 -6.41
CA ASP A 150 15.97 11.18 -6.57
C ASP A 150 16.06 10.46 -7.91
N SER A 151 17.13 10.67 -8.66
CA SER A 151 17.31 10.18 -10.03
C SER A 151 17.26 8.66 -10.18
N ASP A 152 17.50 7.91 -9.10
CA ASP A 152 17.50 6.45 -9.07
C ASP A 152 16.11 5.84 -8.73
N ILE A 153 15.15 6.68 -8.35
CA ILE A 153 13.73 6.34 -8.26
C ILE A 153 12.98 7.00 -9.42
N GLY A 154 13.08 8.31 -9.56
CA GLY A 154 12.49 9.09 -10.62
C GLY A 154 10.96 8.97 -10.72
N LEU A 155 10.46 9.26 -11.91
CA LEU A 155 9.04 9.08 -12.23
C LEU A 155 8.71 7.61 -12.45
N LEU A 156 7.58 7.17 -11.93
CA LEU A 156 7.19 5.75 -11.93
C LEU A 156 6.04 5.51 -12.91
N PRO A 157 6.10 4.42 -13.69
CA PRO A 157 4.97 4.00 -14.50
C PRO A 157 3.89 3.33 -13.63
N GLU A 158 2.65 3.25 -14.14
CA GLU A 158 1.51 2.68 -13.41
C GLU A 158 1.76 1.25 -12.90
N ASN A 159 2.50 0.43 -13.62
CA ASN A 159 2.80 -0.95 -13.22
C ASN A 159 3.77 -1.07 -12.03
N ALA A 160 4.39 0.03 -11.60
CA ALA A 160 5.22 0.08 -10.39
C ALA A 160 4.38 0.00 -9.11
N PHE A 161 3.09 0.36 -9.18
CA PHE A 161 2.18 0.37 -8.04
C PHE A 161 1.68 -1.05 -7.72
N LYS A 162 1.92 -1.51 -6.49
CA LYS A 162 1.60 -2.88 -6.04
C LYS A 162 0.36 -2.93 -5.15
N GLY A 163 -0.09 -1.78 -4.65
CA GLY A 163 -1.29 -1.69 -3.82
C GLY A 163 -1.42 -0.33 -3.15
N ARG A 164 -2.58 -0.13 -2.53
CA ARG A 164 -2.94 1.07 -1.79
C ARG A 164 -3.03 0.78 -0.31
N VAL A 165 -2.40 1.59 0.52
CA VAL A 165 -2.52 1.55 1.97
C VAL A 165 -3.89 2.09 2.38
N ARG A 166 -4.57 1.36 3.28
CA ARG A 166 -5.94 1.69 3.70
C ARG A 166 -6.01 2.19 5.14
N CYS A 167 -5.30 1.50 6.02
CA CYS A 167 -5.33 1.84 7.44
C CYS A 167 -4.11 1.29 8.16
N ILE A 168 -3.83 1.87 9.33
CA ILE A 168 -2.93 1.32 10.33
C ILE A 168 -3.70 0.29 11.14
N VAL A 169 -3.18 -0.93 11.25
CA VAL A 169 -3.80 -2.02 12.02
C VAL A 169 -3.07 -2.29 13.34
N SER A 170 -1.83 -1.86 13.47
CA SER A 170 -1.03 -1.97 14.70
C SER A 170 0.02 -0.85 14.72
N PRO A 171 0.30 -0.26 15.91
CA PRO A 171 -0.27 -0.54 17.22
C PRO A 171 -1.74 -0.09 17.32
N PHE A 172 -2.48 -0.69 18.24
CA PHE A 172 -3.92 -0.39 18.39
C PHE A 172 -4.20 1.08 18.77
N SER A 173 -3.22 1.74 19.40
CA SER A 173 -3.29 3.19 19.71
C SER A 173 -3.29 4.10 18.47
N ARG A 174 -2.86 3.60 17.32
CA ARG A 174 -2.82 4.31 16.03
C ARG A 174 -3.77 3.70 14.99
N PHE A 175 -4.64 2.78 15.41
CA PHE A 175 -5.60 2.14 14.52
C PHE A 175 -6.50 3.18 13.85
N GLY A 176 -6.55 3.18 12.52
CA GLY A 176 -7.38 4.11 11.74
C GLY A 176 -7.02 4.17 10.27
N GLY A 177 -7.84 4.90 9.50
CA GLY A 177 -7.55 5.24 8.11
C GLY A 177 -6.37 6.21 7.99
N VAL A 178 -5.73 6.23 6.84
CA VAL A 178 -4.59 7.09 6.49
C VAL A 178 -4.85 7.85 5.20
#